data_dfe0a473247f69469474993368239dd0
#
_entry.id   dfe0a473247f69469474993368239dd0
#
_cell.length_a   1.000
_cell.length_b   1.000
_cell.length_c   1.000
_cell.angle_alpha   90.00
_cell.angle_beta   90.00
_cell.angle_gamma   90.00
#
_symmetry.space_group_name_H-M   'P 1'
#
loop_
_entity.id
_entity.type
_entity.pdbx_description
1 polymer ?
#
loop_
_entity_poly.entity_id
_entity_poly.type
_entity_poly.pdbx_seq_one_letter_code
_entity_poly.pdbx_strand_id
1 'polypeptide(L)'
;MLQRWLGAPKLGKPRRQRPQRIARYFDCTWVTAWGEERARVSSLSLTGCYIESRFSVPPDGEEVRDLTIALPTGSVNLQGTAVNATSGVGFAVRFIDIDTKTQKSLSAFISVAQR
;
A
#
# COMPACT_ATOMS: atom_id res chain seq x y z
N MET A 1 -10.22 42.65 2.01
CA MET A 1 -9.91 41.86 1.95
C MET A 1 -9.71 41.03 1.81
N LEU A 2 -9.87 40.96 1.77
CA LEU A 2 -9.58 39.91 1.56
C LEU A 2 -9.05 39.11 1.65
N GLN A 3 -9.00 39.09 1.73
CA GLN A 3 -8.49 38.12 1.76
C GLN A 3 -8.27 37.23 2.03
N ARG A 4 -8.64 37.57 2.04
CA ARG A 4 -8.39 36.55 2.28
C ARG A 4 -8.47 35.56 2.19
N TRP A 5 -8.89 35.92 1.92
CA TRP A 5 -8.83 34.70 1.85
C TRP A 5 -8.40 34.03 1.64
N LEU A 6 -8.55 34.46 1.55
CA LEU A 6 -7.98 33.61 1.42
C LEU A 6 -7.53 32.80 1.54
N GLY A 7 -7.81 33.07 1.52
CA GLY A 7 -7.18 32.09 1.59
C GLY A 7 -6.91 31.26 1.70
N ALA A 8 -7.17 31.50 1.66
CA ALA A 8 -6.65 30.57 1.73
C ALA A 8 -6.46 29.70 1.71
N PRO A 9 -6.60 29.85 1.58
CA PRO A 9 -6.21 28.78 1.60
C PRO A 9 -5.97 27.98 1.49
N LYS A 10 -5.97 28.04 1.33
CA LYS A 10 -5.49 27.16 1.41
C LYS A 10 -5.13 26.41 1.36
N LEU A 11 -5.29 26.55 1.22
CA LEU A 11 -4.72 25.75 1.31
C LEU A 11 -4.46 24.81 1.41
N GLY A 12 -4.56 24.63 1.23
CA GLY A 12 -4.19 23.77 1.43
C GLY A 12 -3.68 23.10 1.69
N LYS A 13 -3.62 23.02 1.71
CA LYS A 13 -2.99 22.51 2.09
C LYS A 13 -2.33 21.74 1.86
N PRO A 14 -2.20 21.85 1.53
CA PRO A 14 -1.52 20.83 1.24
C PRO A 14 -0.65 20.28 1.96
N ARG A 15 -0.46 20.46 2.31
CA ARG A 15 0.09 19.95 2.96
C ARG A 15 0.25 18.62 3.06
N ARG A 16 0.06 18.03 3.50
CA ARG A 16 0.21 16.72 3.53
C ARG A 16 -0.23 16.05 2.38
N GLN A 17 0.55 15.80 1.48
CA GLN A 17 0.17 15.09 0.34
C GLN A 17 0.27 13.64 0.57
N ARG A 18 -0.84 12.95 0.49
CA ARG A 18 -0.84 11.51 0.57
C ARG A 18 -0.53 10.92 -0.79
N PRO A 19 0.23 9.83 -0.85
CA PRO A 19 0.39 9.12 -2.11
C PRO A 19 -0.96 8.69 -2.65
N GLN A 20 -1.11 8.69 -3.95
CA GLN A 20 -2.35 8.27 -4.57
C GLN A 20 -2.52 6.78 -4.42
N ARG A 21 -3.75 6.35 -4.21
CA ARG A 21 -4.08 4.96 -4.02
C ARG A 21 -4.97 4.44 -5.14
N ILE A 22 -4.74 3.18 -5.48
CA ILE A 22 -5.57 2.47 -6.43
C ILE A 22 -6.48 1.55 -5.64
N ALA A 23 -7.79 1.76 -5.71
CA ALA A 23 -8.77 0.96 -5.00
C ALA A 23 -9.26 -0.17 -5.88
N ARG A 24 -8.42 -1.17 -6.06
CA ARG A 24 -8.71 -2.36 -6.87
C ARG A 24 -8.13 -3.55 -6.17
N TYR A 25 -8.66 -4.73 -6.49
CA TYR A 25 -8.21 -5.97 -5.86
C TYR A 25 -7.10 -6.62 -6.68
N PHE A 26 -6.05 -7.04 -5.98
CA PHE A 26 -4.95 -7.80 -6.57
C PHE A 26 -4.63 -8.96 -5.66
N ASP A 27 -4.40 -10.13 -6.23
CA ASP A 27 -3.97 -11.27 -5.43
C ASP A 27 -2.56 -11.02 -4.89
N CYS A 28 -2.31 -11.48 -3.68
CA CYS A 28 -0.99 -11.37 -3.08
C CYS A 28 -0.68 -12.58 -2.22
N THR A 29 0.62 -12.78 -2.01
CA THR A 29 1.13 -13.78 -1.08
C THR A 29 2.25 -13.16 -0.28
N TRP A 30 2.48 -13.67 0.93
CA TRP A 30 3.64 -13.26 1.73
C TRP A 30 4.08 -14.44 2.58
N VAL A 31 5.32 -14.37 3.07
CA VAL A 31 5.93 -15.46 3.81
C VAL A 31 5.83 -15.20 5.31
N THR A 32 5.41 -16.19 6.05
CA THR A 32 5.38 -16.17 7.51
C THR A 32 6.21 -17.34 8.04
N ALA A 33 6.37 -17.40 9.38
CA ALA A 33 7.05 -18.52 10.02
C ALA A 33 6.34 -19.85 9.76
N TRP A 34 5.06 -19.80 9.41
CA TRP A 34 4.25 -20.99 9.19
C TRP A 34 4.09 -21.35 7.71
N GLY A 35 4.66 -20.57 6.84
CA GLY A 35 4.60 -20.81 5.41
C GLY A 35 4.07 -19.61 4.64
N GLU A 36 3.63 -19.86 3.43
CA GLU A 36 3.13 -18.83 2.56
C GLU A 36 1.64 -18.59 2.81
N GLU A 37 1.25 -17.34 2.96
CA GLU A 37 -0.14 -16.94 3.13
C GLU A 37 -0.65 -16.28 1.86
N ARG A 38 -1.94 -16.41 1.60
CA ARG A 38 -2.57 -15.81 0.45
C ARG A 38 -3.70 -14.90 0.89
N ALA A 39 -3.84 -13.80 0.19
CA ALA A 39 -4.93 -12.85 0.44
C ALA A 39 -5.05 -11.95 -0.77
N ARG A 40 -5.66 -10.78 -0.59
CA ARG A 40 -5.74 -9.82 -1.68
C ARG A 40 -5.52 -8.43 -1.14
N VAL A 41 -4.89 -7.64 -1.99
CA VAL A 41 -4.69 -6.21 -1.76
C VAL A 41 -5.95 -5.51 -2.22
N SER A 42 -6.51 -4.64 -1.40
CA SER A 42 -7.69 -3.85 -1.76
C SER A 42 -7.35 -2.39 -2.02
N SER A 43 -6.14 -1.96 -1.66
CA SER A 43 -5.71 -0.58 -1.87
C SER A 43 -4.19 -0.58 -2.00
N LEU A 44 -3.68 0.12 -2.98
CA LEU A 44 -2.25 0.12 -3.31
C LEU A 44 -1.76 1.54 -3.57
N SER A 45 -0.58 1.86 -3.04
CA SER A 45 0.09 3.13 -3.30
C SER A 45 1.60 2.89 -3.37
N LEU A 46 2.36 3.96 -3.60
CA LEU A 46 3.83 3.86 -3.64
C LEU A 46 4.45 3.57 -2.28
N THR A 47 3.73 3.83 -1.19
CA THR A 47 4.29 3.68 0.15
C THR A 47 3.72 2.52 0.92
N GLY A 48 2.65 1.89 0.42
CA GLY A 48 2.06 0.78 1.13
C GLY A 48 0.80 0.26 0.46
N CYS A 49 0.19 -0.72 1.13
CA CYS A 49 -1.04 -1.31 0.64
C CYS A 49 -1.89 -1.75 1.83
N TYR A 50 -3.14 -2.05 1.55
CA TYR A 50 -4.00 -2.71 2.54
C TYR A 50 -4.31 -4.11 2.05
N ILE A 51 -4.13 -5.09 2.92
CA ILE A 51 -4.39 -6.51 2.62
C ILE A 51 -5.61 -6.95 3.39
N GLU A 52 -6.59 -7.48 2.68
CA GLU A 52 -7.77 -8.08 3.30
C GLU A 52 -7.50 -9.55 3.54
N SER A 53 -7.53 -9.93 4.80
CA SER A 53 -7.26 -11.31 5.20
C SER A 53 -8.10 -11.65 6.41
N ARG A 54 -8.81 -12.76 6.36
CA ARG A 54 -9.65 -13.18 7.45
C ARG A 54 -8.91 -13.99 8.51
N PHE A 55 -7.94 -14.75 8.06
CA PHE A 55 -7.34 -15.77 8.91
C PHE A 55 -5.92 -15.47 9.35
N SER A 56 -5.20 -14.71 8.55
CA SER A 56 -3.79 -14.43 8.81
C SER A 56 -3.58 -12.94 8.88
N VAL A 57 -3.66 -12.41 10.10
CA VAL A 57 -3.44 -10.98 10.32
C VAL A 57 -2.27 -10.84 11.28
N PRO A 58 -1.10 -10.40 10.80
CA PRO A 58 0.04 -10.22 11.69
C PRO A 58 -0.21 -9.07 12.65
N PRO A 59 0.38 -9.13 13.84
CA PRO A 59 0.25 -8.02 14.77
C PRO A 59 0.97 -6.77 14.26
N ASP A 60 0.56 -5.62 14.76
CA ASP A 60 1.18 -4.35 14.39
C ASP A 60 2.67 -4.40 14.67
N GLY A 61 3.46 -3.92 13.71
CA GLY A 61 4.91 -3.88 13.84
C GLY A 61 5.60 -5.12 13.33
N GLU A 62 4.87 -6.18 13.01
CA GLU A 62 5.49 -7.40 12.50
C GLU A 62 5.97 -7.18 11.08
N GLU A 63 7.12 -7.75 10.77
CA GLU A 63 7.69 -7.65 9.44
C GLU A 63 6.91 -8.54 8.46
N VAL A 64 6.58 -7.98 7.30
CA VAL A 64 5.94 -8.71 6.21
C VAL A 64 6.97 -8.91 5.13
N ARG A 65 7.32 -10.17 4.87
CA ARG A 65 8.40 -10.50 3.95
C ARG A 65 7.88 -11.15 2.68
N ASP A 66 8.63 -10.94 1.62
CA ASP A 66 8.33 -11.54 0.31
C ASP A 66 6.87 -11.35 -0.07
N LEU A 67 6.40 -10.12 0.12
CA LEU A 67 5.05 -9.78 -0.30
C LEU A 67 5.05 -9.66 -1.81
N THR A 68 4.41 -10.59 -2.47
CA THR A 68 4.28 -10.60 -3.92
C THR A 68 2.88 -10.19 -4.29
N ILE A 69 2.78 -9.11 -5.06
CA ILE A 69 1.48 -8.60 -5.51
C ILE A 69 1.39 -8.84 -7.01
N ALA A 70 0.33 -9.51 -7.43
CA ALA A 70 0.12 -9.84 -8.83
C ALA A 70 -0.58 -8.67 -9.53
N LEU A 71 0.20 -7.83 -10.19
CA LEU A 71 -0.32 -6.72 -10.97
C LEU A 71 -0.53 -7.17 -12.42
N PRO A 72 -1.44 -6.53 -13.17
CA PRO A 72 -1.62 -6.87 -14.59
C PRO A 72 -0.35 -6.72 -15.41
N THR A 73 0.55 -5.83 -14.99
CA THR A 73 1.81 -5.58 -15.70
C THR A 73 2.93 -6.51 -15.27
N GLY A 74 2.68 -7.37 -14.30
CA GLY A 74 3.68 -8.29 -13.75
C GLY A 74 3.71 -8.20 -12.23
N SER A 75 4.20 -9.25 -11.59
CA SER A 75 4.27 -9.28 -10.13
C SER A 75 5.38 -8.40 -9.61
N VAL A 76 5.16 -7.82 -8.44
CA VAL A 76 6.19 -7.07 -7.72
C VAL A 76 6.41 -7.75 -6.38
N ASN A 77 7.65 -7.71 -5.88
CA ASN A 77 8.01 -8.29 -4.60
C ASN A 77 8.45 -7.18 -3.67
N LEU A 78 7.86 -7.12 -2.50
CA LEU A 78 8.03 -6.01 -1.58
C LEU A 78 8.26 -6.52 -0.16
N GLN A 79 8.84 -5.67 0.66
CA GLN A 79 9.02 -5.90 2.08
C GLN A 79 8.33 -4.78 2.82
N GLY A 80 7.84 -5.05 4.01
CA GLY A 80 7.17 -4.01 4.76
C GLY A 80 6.91 -4.36 6.20
N THR A 81 6.17 -3.50 6.86
CA THR A 81 5.78 -3.65 8.26
C THR A 81 4.27 -3.58 8.34
N ALA A 82 3.67 -4.52 9.08
CA ALA A 82 2.22 -4.52 9.30
C ALA A 82 1.84 -3.40 10.26
N VAL A 83 0.80 -2.67 9.90
CA VAL A 83 0.25 -1.60 10.75
C VAL A 83 -1.26 -1.65 10.69
N ASN A 84 -1.91 -1.12 11.72
CA ASN A 84 -3.37 -1.04 11.80
C ASN A 84 -4.04 -2.40 11.58
N ALA A 85 -3.49 -3.43 12.20
CA ALA A 85 -4.01 -4.78 12.05
C ALA A 85 -5.34 -4.94 12.79
N THR A 86 -6.33 -5.53 12.10
CA THR A 86 -7.64 -5.81 12.67
C THR A 86 -7.96 -7.28 12.40
N SER A 87 -8.06 -8.05 13.48
CA SER A 87 -8.32 -9.48 13.38
C SER A 87 -9.62 -9.75 12.61
N GLY A 88 -9.56 -10.69 11.68
CA GLY A 88 -10.70 -11.05 10.86
C GLY A 88 -11.00 -10.10 9.71
N VAL A 89 -10.24 -9.02 9.56
CA VAL A 89 -10.45 -8.00 8.53
C VAL A 89 -9.22 -7.87 7.64
N GLY A 90 -8.10 -7.47 8.21
CA GLY A 90 -6.89 -7.26 7.42
C GLY A 90 -5.90 -6.36 8.10
N PHE A 91 -4.93 -5.89 7.34
CA PHE A 91 -3.86 -5.05 7.86
C PHE A 91 -3.26 -4.23 6.74
N ALA A 92 -2.72 -3.08 7.11
CA ALA A 92 -1.96 -2.26 6.17
C ALA A 92 -0.51 -2.71 6.22
N VAL A 93 0.19 -2.55 5.10
CA VAL A 93 1.62 -2.79 5.02
C VAL A 93 2.28 -1.50 4.58
N ARG A 94 3.23 -1.04 5.39
CA ARG A 94 4.08 0.08 5.02
C ARG A 94 5.33 -0.50 4.39
N PHE A 95 5.58 -0.16 3.13
CA PHE A 95 6.74 -0.71 2.41
C PHE A 95 8.03 -0.14 2.97
N ILE A 96 9.07 -0.97 3.01
CA ILE A 96 10.41 -0.58 3.42
C ILE A 96 11.40 -1.06 2.35
N ASP A 97 12.50 -0.34 2.22
CA ASP A 97 13.62 -0.74 1.37
C ASP A 97 13.23 -1.16 -0.04
N ILE A 98 12.34 -0.37 -0.66
CA ILE A 98 11.95 -0.65 -2.04
C ILE A 98 13.11 -0.33 -2.96
N ASP A 99 13.53 -1.31 -3.78
CA ASP A 99 14.59 -1.04 -4.73
C ASP A 99 14.07 -0.16 -5.89
N THR A 100 14.99 0.43 -6.62
CA THR A 100 14.65 1.38 -7.68
C THR A 100 13.82 0.73 -8.77
N LYS A 101 14.12 -0.49 -9.12
CA LYS A 101 13.41 -1.19 -10.19
C LYS A 101 11.96 -1.44 -9.80
N THR A 102 11.74 -1.94 -8.59
CA THR A 102 10.39 -2.19 -8.09
C THR A 102 9.61 -0.89 -7.95
N GLN A 103 10.26 0.16 -7.47
CA GLN A 103 9.62 1.46 -7.33
C GLN A 103 9.17 2.00 -8.68
N LYS A 104 9.99 1.85 -9.72
CA LYS A 104 9.63 2.30 -11.06
C LYS A 104 8.46 1.49 -11.63
N SER A 105 8.47 0.18 -11.43
CA SER A 105 7.38 -0.67 -11.89
C SER A 105 6.06 -0.29 -11.21
N LEU A 106 6.10 -0.08 -9.91
CA LEU A 106 4.93 0.28 -9.13
C LEU A 106 4.42 1.66 -9.53
N SER A 107 5.32 2.62 -9.68
CA SER A 107 4.98 3.97 -10.08
C SER A 107 4.33 4.00 -11.47
N ALA A 108 4.89 3.25 -12.40
CA ALA A 108 4.36 3.18 -13.76
C ALA A 108 2.96 2.59 -13.76
N PHE A 109 2.74 1.53 -13.00
CA PHE A 109 1.42 0.92 -12.91
C PHE A 109 0.39 1.87 -12.31
N ILE A 110 0.72 2.51 -11.20
CA ILE A 110 -0.20 3.43 -10.53
C ILE A 110 -0.56 4.60 -11.43
N SER A 111 0.43 5.14 -12.13
CA SER A 111 0.21 6.26 -13.05
C SER A 111 -0.78 5.89 -14.16
N VAL A 112 -0.65 4.70 -14.73
CA VAL A 112 -1.57 4.25 -15.78
C VAL A 112 -2.95 3.95 -15.21
N ALA A 113 -3.01 3.31 -14.06
CA ALA A 113 -4.28 2.88 -13.46
C ALA A 113 -5.18 4.04 -13.04
N GLN A 114 -4.62 5.23 -12.90
CA GLN A 114 -5.39 6.40 -12.50
C GLN A 114 -5.99 7.18 -13.67
N ARG A 115 -5.72 6.79 -14.87
CA ARG A 115 -6.24 7.51 -16.03
C ARG A 115 -7.67 7.14 -16.39
#